data_2ef9f0ad71f29ea04baab68b8490402c
#
_entry.id   2ef9f0ad71f29ea04baab68b8490402c
#
_cell.length_a   1.000
_cell.length_b   1.000
_cell.length_c   1.000
_cell.angle_alpha   90.00
_cell.angle_beta   90.00
_cell.angle_gamma   90.00
#
_symmetry.space_group_name_H-M   'P 1'
#
loop_
_entity.id
_entity.type
_entity.pdbx_description
1 polymer ?
#
loop_
_entity_poly.entity_id
_entity_poly.type
_entity_poly.pdbx_seq_one_letter_code
_entity_poly.pdbx_strand_id
1 'polypeptide(L)'
;DVVFIGGSDEHGVPITIRAKKEGITPQDVVDRYHTLIKKSFEEFGVSFDVYSRTTSKTHHDTASDFFRKLYDKGEFIEKTSMQYYDEEAKTFLADRYITGECPHCHAEGAYGDQCEKCGTSLSPTDLINPKSAISGSKPVMKETKHWYLPLDKHEGWLRKWILEDHKE
;
A
#
# COMPACT_ATOMS: atom_id res chain seq x y z
N ASP A 1 2.58 33.31 -4.50
CA ASP A 1 2.70 32.34 -5.61
C ASP A 1 2.25 30.97 -5.09
N VAL A 2 1.46 30.25 -5.89
CA VAL A 2 0.98 28.90 -5.59
C VAL A 2 1.54 27.96 -6.63
N VAL A 3 2.05 26.81 -6.21
CA VAL A 3 2.46 25.71 -7.10
C VAL A 3 1.48 24.57 -6.90
N PHE A 4 0.80 24.16 -7.97
CA PHE A 4 -0.19 23.10 -7.94
C PHE A 4 0.40 21.79 -8.46
N ILE A 5 0.62 20.84 -7.57
CA ILE A 5 1.27 19.57 -7.87
C ILE A 5 0.27 18.42 -7.70
N GLY A 6 0.22 17.54 -8.68
CA GLY A 6 -0.49 16.28 -8.61
C GLY A 6 0.40 15.11 -9.03
N GLY A 7 -0.13 13.91 -8.92
CA GLY A 7 0.59 12.72 -9.37
C GLY A 7 -0.21 11.45 -9.16
N SER A 8 0.18 10.39 -9.87
CA SER A 8 -0.37 9.04 -9.71
C SER A 8 0.42 8.25 -8.67
N ASP A 9 -0.31 7.60 -7.75
CA ASP A 9 0.24 6.55 -6.92
C ASP A 9 0.26 5.24 -7.71
N GLU A 10 1.45 4.70 -7.91
CA GLU A 10 1.71 3.62 -8.87
C GLU A 10 2.27 2.36 -8.22
N HIS A 11 2.14 2.24 -6.91
CA HIS A 11 2.54 1.06 -6.16
C HIS A 11 1.31 0.40 -5.51
N GLY A 12 1.39 -0.92 -5.37
CA GLY A 12 0.36 -1.66 -4.64
C GLY A 12 -0.07 -2.97 -5.29
N VAL A 13 -0.71 -3.80 -4.48
CA VAL A 13 -1.18 -5.14 -4.82
C VAL A 13 -2.13 -5.17 -6.03
N PRO A 14 -3.12 -4.25 -6.18
CA PRO A 14 -4.04 -4.28 -7.31
C PRO A 14 -3.32 -4.17 -8.67
N ILE A 15 -2.25 -3.38 -8.75
CA ILE A 15 -1.45 -3.21 -9.97
C ILE A 15 -0.78 -4.53 -10.35
N THR A 16 -0.16 -5.20 -9.39
CA THR A 16 0.53 -6.48 -9.61
C THR A 16 -0.45 -7.58 -10.03
N ILE A 17 -1.63 -7.65 -9.40
CA ILE A 17 -2.68 -8.61 -9.77
C ILE A 17 -3.17 -8.33 -11.19
N ARG A 18 -3.38 -7.05 -11.53
CA ARG A 18 -3.82 -6.63 -12.87
C ARG A 18 -2.81 -7.00 -13.93
N ALA A 19 -1.53 -6.69 -13.70
CA ALA A 19 -0.43 -7.04 -14.59
C ALA A 19 -0.39 -8.55 -14.85
N LYS A 20 -0.49 -9.37 -13.80
CA LYS A 20 -0.52 -10.83 -13.92
C LYS A 20 -1.72 -11.33 -14.75
N LYS A 21 -2.92 -10.78 -14.52
CA LYS A 21 -4.12 -11.15 -15.28
C LYS A 21 -4.02 -10.80 -16.76
N GLU A 22 -3.38 -9.69 -17.10
CA GLU A 22 -3.22 -9.22 -18.48
C GLU A 22 -1.95 -9.77 -19.16
N GLY A 23 -1.06 -10.46 -18.44
CA GLY A 23 0.19 -10.98 -18.98
C GLY A 23 1.20 -9.90 -19.36
N ILE A 24 1.16 -8.75 -18.70
CA ILE A 24 2.04 -7.58 -18.92
C ILE A 24 2.80 -7.23 -17.65
N THR A 25 3.71 -6.27 -17.73
CA THR A 25 4.46 -5.82 -16.54
C THR A 25 3.62 -4.85 -15.68
N PRO A 26 3.90 -4.74 -14.37
CA PRO A 26 3.32 -3.68 -13.54
C PRO A 26 3.58 -2.28 -14.10
N GLN A 27 4.73 -2.05 -14.71
CA GLN A 27 5.06 -0.78 -15.34
C GLN A 27 4.14 -0.45 -16.51
N ASP A 28 3.82 -1.43 -17.36
CA ASP A 28 2.88 -1.23 -18.48
C ASP A 28 1.48 -0.83 -17.99
N VAL A 29 1.05 -1.41 -16.86
CA VAL A 29 -0.24 -1.05 -16.24
C VAL A 29 -0.21 0.41 -15.79
N VAL A 30 0.79 0.81 -15.00
CA VAL A 30 0.83 2.18 -14.45
C VAL A 30 1.08 3.23 -15.53
N ASP A 31 1.86 2.95 -16.57
CA ASP A 31 2.06 3.87 -17.70
C ASP A 31 0.76 4.18 -18.43
N ARG A 32 -0.06 3.14 -18.67
CA ARG A 32 -1.39 3.29 -19.25
C ARG A 32 -2.29 4.18 -18.40
N TYR A 33 -2.40 3.87 -17.10
CA TYR A 33 -3.30 4.60 -16.21
C TYR A 33 -2.79 6.00 -15.88
N HIS A 34 -1.49 6.21 -15.72
CA HIS A 34 -0.92 7.55 -15.56
C HIS A 34 -1.32 8.47 -16.70
N THR A 35 -1.15 7.99 -17.94
CA THR A 35 -1.51 8.76 -19.15
C THR A 35 -3.00 9.06 -19.20
N LEU A 36 -3.84 8.05 -18.90
CA LEU A 36 -5.30 8.20 -18.91
C LEU A 36 -5.76 9.21 -17.86
N ILE A 37 -5.27 9.09 -16.62
CA ILE A 37 -5.67 9.96 -15.50
C ILE A 37 -5.22 11.40 -15.76
N LYS A 38 -3.98 11.60 -16.21
CA LYS A 38 -3.47 12.93 -16.57
C LYS A 38 -4.35 13.59 -17.63
N LYS A 39 -4.66 12.86 -18.70
CA LYS A 39 -5.53 13.35 -19.78
C LYS A 39 -6.94 13.67 -19.27
N SER A 40 -7.50 12.85 -18.39
CA SER A 40 -8.82 13.10 -17.80
C SER A 40 -8.83 14.40 -16.99
N PHE A 41 -7.80 14.69 -16.21
CA PHE A 41 -7.69 15.97 -15.50
C PHE A 41 -7.60 17.16 -16.47
N GLU A 42 -6.81 17.04 -17.54
CA GLU A 42 -6.70 18.07 -18.57
C GLU A 42 -8.07 18.35 -19.24
N GLU A 43 -8.82 17.28 -19.56
CA GLU A 43 -10.16 17.39 -20.15
C GLU A 43 -11.20 18.01 -19.20
N PHE A 44 -11.03 17.85 -17.88
CA PHE A 44 -11.82 18.53 -16.85
C PHE A 44 -11.39 19.99 -16.60
N GLY A 45 -10.36 20.47 -17.28
CA GLY A 45 -9.83 21.82 -17.07
C GLY A 45 -8.97 21.98 -15.83
N VAL A 46 -8.50 20.89 -15.24
CA VAL A 46 -7.55 20.92 -14.11
C VAL A 46 -6.15 21.07 -14.68
N SER A 47 -5.47 22.16 -14.34
CA SER A 47 -4.10 22.43 -14.76
C SER A 47 -3.13 22.29 -13.57
N PHE A 48 -2.26 21.30 -13.63
CA PHE A 48 -1.16 21.16 -12.70
C PHE A 48 0.09 21.87 -13.24
N ASP A 49 0.86 22.52 -12.37
CA ASP A 49 2.21 22.97 -12.71
C ASP A 49 3.13 21.73 -12.94
N VAL A 50 2.94 20.70 -12.12
CA VAL A 50 3.62 19.42 -12.29
C VAL A 50 2.63 18.27 -12.01
N TYR A 51 2.47 17.38 -12.98
CA TYR A 51 1.80 16.09 -12.75
C TYR A 51 2.84 14.97 -12.79
N SER A 52 3.22 14.49 -11.61
CA SER A 52 4.30 13.52 -11.40
C SER A 52 3.75 12.09 -11.19
N ARG A 53 4.62 11.19 -10.76
CA ARG A 53 4.29 9.78 -10.49
C ARG A 53 5.24 9.17 -9.46
N THR A 54 4.75 8.23 -8.67
CA THR A 54 5.57 7.58 -7.63
C THR A 54 6.63 6.63 -8.18
N THR A 55 6.53 6.20 -9.45
CA THR A 55 7.58 5.43 -10.14
C THR A 55 8.68 6.29 -10.75
N SER A 56 8.62 7.62 -10.62
CA SER A 56 9.68 8.49 -11.12
C SER A 56 11.00 8.29 -10.36
N LYS A 57 12.12 8.50 -11.05
CA LYS A 57 13.44 8.43 -10.41
C LYS A 57 13.56 9.40 -9.23
N THR A 58 13.06 10.63 -9.39
CA THR A 58 13.08 11.65 -8.33
C THR A 58 12.34 11.17 -7.09
N HIS A 59 11.16 10.56 -7.26
CA HIS A 59 10.40 10.02 -6.14
C HIS A 59 11.15 8.88 -5.45
N HIS A 60 11.69 7.92 -6.22
CA HIS A 60 12.45 6.80 -5.68
C HIS A 60 13.68 7.27 -4.88
N ASP A 61 14.45 8.21 -5.43
CA ASP A 61 15.64 8.75 -4.77
C ASP A 61 15.26 9.45 -3.46
N THR A 62 14.21 10.28 -3.51
CA THR A 62 13.74 11.05 -2.34
C THR A 62 13.18 10.13 -1.24
N ALA A 63 12.30 9.20 -1.59
CA ALA A 63 11.71 8.26 -0.63
C ALA A 63 12.78 7.36 0.02
N SER A 64 13.74 6.88 -0.78
CA SER A 64 14.86 6.09 -0.28
C SER A 64 15.78 6.89 0.65
N ASP A 65 16.02 8.17 0.36
CA ASP A 65 16.83 9.04 1.19
C ASP A 65 16.13 9.35 2.53
N PHE A 66 14.80 9.61 2.51
CA PHE A 66 14.01 9.76 3.73
C PHE A 66 14.08 8.52 4.62
N PHE A 67 13.85 7.34 4.04
CA PHE A 67 13.93 6.08 4.79
C PHE A 67 15.32 5.89 5.41
N ARG A 68 16.38 6.08 4.63
CA ARG A 68 17.75 5.92 5.08
C ARG A 68 18.09 6.87 6.22
N LYS A 69 17.69 8.13 6.12
CA LYS A 69 17.90 9.12 7.18
C LYS A 69 17.23 8.74 8.51
N LEU A 70 16.02 8.20 8.45
CA LEU A 70 15.32 7.71 9.66
C LEU A 70 15.97 6.44 10.21
N TYR A 71 16.42 5.55 9.33
CA TYR A 71 17.12 4.33 9.71
C TYR A 71 18.46 4.64 10.39
N ASP A 72 19.27 5.53 9.80
CA ASP A 72 20.57 5.94 10.35
C ASP A 72 20.44 6.67 11.70
N LYS A 73 19.31 7.34 11.93
CA LYS A 73 18.97 7.95 13.23
C LYS A 73 18.48 6.95 14.27
N GLY A 74 18.25 5.69 13.91
CA GLY A 74 17.72 4.68 14.81
C GLY A 74 16.26 4.88 15.20
N GLU A 75 15.47 5.53 14.34
CA GLU A 75 14.05 5.80 14.60
C GLU A 75 13.17 4.56 14.46
N PHE A 76 13.63 3.54 13.72
CA PHE A 76 12.87 2.30 13.55
C PHE A 76 13.11 1.30 14.67
N ILE A 77 12.08 0.56 15.00
CA ILE A 77 12.15 -0.65 15.82
C ILE A 77 11.89 -1.88 14.95
N GLU A 78 12.69 -2.93 15.17
CA GLU A 78 12.47 -4.23 14.51
C GLU A 78 11.55 -5.09 15.38
N LYS A 79 10.52 -5.68 14.77
CA LYS A 79 9.65 -6.66 15.42
C LYS A 79 9.53 -7.89 14.55
N THR A 80 9.55 -9.04 15.18
CA THR A 80 9.25 -10.33 14.56
C THR A 80 7.74 -10.60 14.67
N SER A 81 7.12 -11.02 13.58
CA SER A 81 5.71 -11.40 13.53
C SER A 81 5.49 -12.60 12.62
N MET A 82 4.37 -13.27 12.81
CA MET A 82 3.91 -14.31 11.90
C MET A 82 3.09 -13.70 10.78
N GLN A 83 3.39 -14.06 9.54
CA GLN A 83 2.66 -13.58 8.36
C GLN A 83 2.38 -14.74 7.41
N TYR A 84 1.30 -14.64 6.66
CA TYR A 84 0.99 -15.61 5.63
C TYR A 84 2.03 -15.64 4.51
N TYR A 85 2.42 -16.83 4.13
CA TYR A 85 3.38 -17.11 3.08
C TYR A 85 2.78 -18.09 2.08
N ASP A 86 2.92 -17.79 0.80
CA ASP A 86 2.55 -18.67 -0.30
C ASP A 86 3.75 -19.53 -0.69
N GLU A 87 3.67 -20.83 -0.47
CA GLU A 87 4.76 -21.76 -0.77
C GLU A 87 4.94 -22.00 -2.27
N GLU A 88 3.87 -21.89 -3.06
CA GLU A 88 3.93 -22.03 -4.51
C GLU A 88 4.51 -20.79 -5.17
N ALA A 89 4.03 -19.60 -4.79
CA ALA A 89 4.55 -18.33 -5.28
C ALA A 89 5.86 -17.90 -4.61
N LYS A 90 6.29 -18.60 -3.54
CA LYS A 90 7.51 -18.33 -2.75
C LYS A 90 7.59 -16.88 -2.27
N THR A 91 6.48 -16.34 -1.77
CA THR A 91 6.41 -14.95 -1.31
C THR A 91 5.53 -14.79 -0.09
N PHE A 92 5.84 -13.80 0.76
CA PHE A 92 4.94 -13.34 1.79
C PHE A 92 3.75 -12.63 1.16
N LEU A 93 2.59 -12.79 1.78
CA LEU A 93 1.33 -12.24 1.27
C LEU A 93 0.99 -10.95 2.05
N ALA A 94 0.92 -9.83 1.33
CA ALA A 94 0.26 -8.64 1.84
C ALA A 94 -1.26 -8.88 1.96
N ASP A 95 -1.94 -8.08 2.77
CA ASP A 95 -3.33 -8.30 3.15
C ASP A 95 -4.27 -8.53 1.95
N ARG A 96 -4.11 -7.75 0.88
CA ARG A 96 -4.90 -7.91 -0.36
C ARG A 96 -4.48 -9.06 -1.27
N TYR A 97 -3.38 -9.74 -0.96
CA TYR A 97 -3.04 -11.02 -1.59
C TYR A 97 -3.71 -12.21 -0.92
N ILE A 98 -4.50 -11.99 0.13
CA ILE A 98 -5.22 -13.03 0.85
C ILE A 98 -6.72 -12.78 0.67
N THR A 99 -7.42 -13.80 0.24
CA THR A 99 -8.87 -13.79 0.11
C THR A 99 -9.48 -14.95 0.88
N GLY A 100 -10.71 -14.78 1.34
CA GLY A 100 -11.42 -15.82 2.07
C GLY A 100 -12.88 -15.45 2.27
N GLU A 101 -13.56 -16.20 3.13
CA GLU A 101 -14.92 -15.89 3.54
C GLU A 101 -14.88 -14.89 4.70
N CYS A 102 -15.74 -13.86 4.63
CA CYS A 102 -15.87 -12.87 5.68
C CYS A 102 -16.52 -13.48 6.94
N PRO A 103 -15.93 -13.35 8.14
CA PRO A 103 -16.50 -13.90 9.36
C PRO A 103 -17.81 -13.19 9.81
N HIS A 104 -18.09 -12.00 9.29
CA HIS A 104 -19.26 -11.20 9.67
C HIS A 104 -20.48 -11.44 8.77
N CYS A 105 -20.29 -11.40 7.46
CA CYS A 105 -21.42 -11.49 6.52
C CYS A 105 -21.38 -12.74 5.63
N HIS A 106 -20.40 -13.61 5.82
CA HIS A 106 -20.20 -14.84 5.06
C HIS A 106 -20.06 -14.64 3.55
N ALA A 107 -19.68 -13.42 3.13
CA ALA A 107 -19.38 -13.17 1.73
C ALA A 107 -18.06 -13.85 1.34
N GLU A 108 -18.07 -14.59 0.24
CA GLU A 108 -16.86 -15.13 -0.35
C GLU A 108 -16.03 -14.02 -1.03
N GLY A 109 -14.70 -14.20 -1.06
CA GLY A 109 -13.79 -13.30 -1.71
C GLY A 109 -13.49 -12.00 -0.94
N ALA A 110 -13.78 -11.95 0.37
CA ALA A 110 -13.33 -10.87 1.24
C ALA A 110 -11.79 -10.81 1.26
N TYR A 111 -11.23 -9.59 1.24
CA TYR A 111 -9.79 -9.38 1.37
C TYR A 111 -9.33 -9.39 2.81
N GLY A 112 -8.03 -9.61 3.03
CA GLY A 112 -7.44 -9.68 4.36
C GLY A 112 -7.44 -8.34 5.14
N ASP A 113 -7.70 -7.21 4.49
CA ASP A 113 -7.82 -5.90 5.13
C ASP A 113 -9.27 -5.45 5.32
N GLN A 114 -10.17 -5.86 4.42
CA GLN A 114 -11.56 -5.40 4.42
C GLN A 114 -12.48 -6.33 3.64
N CYS A 115 -13.70 -6.48 4.12
CA CYS A 115 -14.78 -7.06 3.34
C CYS A 115 -15.49 -5.98 2.52
N GLU A 116 -15.38 -6.04 1.20
CA GLU A 116 -16.02 -5.04 0.33
C GLU A 116 -17.55 -5.12 0.30
N LYS A 117 -18.14 -6.24 0.77
CA LYS A 117 -19.59 -6.39 0.81
C LYS A 117 -20.24 -5.74 2.03
N CYS A 118 -19.65 -5.87 3.21
CA CYS A 118 -20.21 -5.31 4.46
C CYS A 118 -19.37 -4.15 5.04
N GLY A 119 -18.23 -3.82 4.44
CA GLY A 119 -17.36 -2.72 4.86
C GLY A 119 -16.56 -2.96 6.14
N THR A 120 -16.65 -4.16 6.74
CA THR A 120 -15.93 -4.47 7.98
C THR A 120 -14.43 -4.56 7.71
N SER A 121 -13.62 -3.87 8.53
CA SER A 121 -12.17 -4.04 8.57
C SER A 121 -11.82 -5.42 9.13
N LEU A 122 -10.83 -6.06 8.53
CA LEU A 122 -10.40 -7.42 8.85
C LEU A 122 -8.89 -7.46 9.05
N SER A 123 -8.42 -8.47 9.77
CA SER A 123 -7.05 -8.95 9.65
C SER A 123 -7.02 -10.20 8.76
N PRO A 124 -5.93 -10.49 8.05
CA PRO A 124 -5.82 -11.69 7.23
C PRO A 124 -6.13 -12.98 7.98
N THR A 125 -5.85 -13.01 9.29
CA THR A 125 -6.10 -14.13 10.19
C THR A 125 -7.56 -14.33 10.57
N ASP A 126 -8.41 -13.31 10.34
CA ASP A 126 -9.85 -13.38 10.67
C ASP A 126 -10.64 -14.11 9.57
N LEU A 127 -10.08 -14.16 8.36
CA LEU A 127 -10.75 -14.79 7.23
C LEU A 127 -10.98 -16.29 7.45
N ILE A 128 -12.15 -16.75 7.10
CA ILE A 128 -12.50 -18.18 7.06
C ILE A 128 -11.96 -18.73 5.73
N ASN A 129 -11.25 -19.86 5.81
CA ASN A 129 -10.64 -20.54 4.66
C ASN A 129 -9.77 -19.62 3.78
N PRO A 130 -8.73 -18.96 4.34
CA PRO A 130 -7.90 -18.03 3.59
C PRO A 130 -7.17 -18.75 2.43
N LYS A 131 -7.08 -18.04 1.29
CA LYS A 131 -6.38 -18.48 0.08
C LYS A 131 -5.48 -17.36 -0.45
N SER A 132 -4.38 -17.75 -1.07
CA SER A 132 -3.55 -16.83 -1.83
C SER A 132 -4.27 -16.38 -3.10
N ALA A 133 -4.39 -15.07 -3.30
CA ALA A 133 -4.88 -14.51 -4.56
C ALA A 133 -3.87 -14.65 -5.71
N ILE A 134 -2.63 -15.06 -5.41
CA ILE A 134 -1.56 -15.24 -6.39
C ILE A 134 -1.62 -16.63 -7.01
N SER A 135 -1.64 -17.70 -6.18
CA SER A 135 -1.60 -19.10 -6.61
C SER A 135 -2.94 -19.83 -6.45
N GLY A 136 -3.82 -19.33 -5.57
CA GLY A 136 -5.04 -20.00 -5.15
C GLY A 136 -4.79 -21.04 -4.03
N SER A 137 -3.54 -21.29 -3.64
CA SER A 137 -3.18 -22.25 -2.60
C SER A 137 -3.55 -21.76 -1.20
N LYS A 138 -3.60 -22.70 -0.24
CA LYS A 138 -3.76 -22.35 1.16
C LYS A 138 -2.43 -21.83 1.70
N PRO A 139 -2.36 -20.57 2.20
CA PRO A 139 -1.11 -20.04 2.73
C PRO A 139 -0.76 -20.64 4.08
N VAL A 140 0.54 -20.63 4.40
CA VAL A 140 1.09 -21.05 5.69
C VAL A 140 1.62 -19.86 6.48
N MET A 141 1.64 -19.98 7.81
CA MET A 141 2.23 -18.93 8.65
C MET A 141 3.74 -19.13 8.73
N LYS A 142 4.50 -18.06 8.41
CA LYS A 142 5.96 -18.00 8.57
C LYS A 142 6.38 -16.76 9.36
N GLU A 143 7.46 -16.90 10.10
CA GLU A 143 8.07 -15.79 10.82
C GLU A 143 8.76 -14.85 9.85
N THR A 144 8.56 -13.54 10.08
CA THR A 144 9.24 -12.47 9.35
C THR A 144 9.50 -11.27 10.25
N LYS A 145 10.45 -10.45 9.84
CA LYS A 145 10.85 -9.24 10.56
C LYS A 145 10.40 -8.00 9.81
N HIS A 146 9.87 -7.04 10.53
CA HIS A 146 9.44 -5.76 9.99
C HIS A 146 10.02 -4.60 10.78
N TRP A 147 10.25 -3.49 10.12
CA TRP A 147 10.57 -2.21 10.74
C TRP A 147 9.30 -1.41 10.98
N TYR A 148 9.19 -0.87 12.17
CA TYR A 148 8.08 -0.02 12.60
C TYR A 148 8.62 1.33 13.02
N LEU A 149 7.95 2.39 12.60
CA LEU A 149 8.16 3.74 13.13
C LEU A 149 7.27 3.89 14.37
N PRO A 150 7.85 4.02 15.59
CA PRO A 150 7.10 4.11 16.84
C PRO A 150 6.50 5.50 17.01
N LEU A 151 5.34 5.76 16.38
CA LEU A 151 4.69 7.08 16.36
C LEU A 151 4.30 7.59 17.75
N ASP A 152 4.07 6.69 18.70
CA ASP A 152 3.82 7.01 20.12
C ASP A 152 4.93 7.86 20.73
N LYS A 153 6.19 7.67 20.35
CA LYS A 153 7.32 8.49 20.80
C LYS A 153 7.24 9.93 20.31
N HIS A 154 6.53 10.17 19.23
CA HIS A 154 6.42 11.48 18.59
C HIS A 154 5.11 12.21 18.94
N GLU A 155 4.20 11.61 19.72
CA GLU A 155 2.89 12.16 20.03
C GLU A 155 2.97 13.58 20.62
N GLY A 156 3.81 13.78 21.61
CA GLY A 156 3.94 15.08 22.28
C GLY A 156 4.40 16.19 21.33
N TRP A 157 5.39 15.89 20.50
CA TRP A 157 5.88 16.82 19.49
C TRP A 157 4.82 17.08 18.39
N LEU A 158 4.19 16.06 17.87
CA LEU A 158 3.14 16.20 16.85
C LEU A 158 1.94 17.00 17.36
N ARG A 159 1.50 16.71 18.59
CA ARG A 159 0.41 17.45 19.25
C ARG A 159 0.73 18.94 19.36
N LYS A 160 1.91 19.27 19.84
CA LYS A 160 2.36 20.66 19.94
C LYS A 160 2.40 21.31 18.55
N TRP A 161 3.04 20.67 17.59
CA TRP A 161 3.19 21.19 16.24
C TRP A 161 1.84 21.48 15.57
N ILE A 162 0.87 20.56 15.66
CA ILE A 162 -0.45 20.71 15.02
C ILE A 162 -1.34 21.71 15.78
N LEU A 163 -1.35 21.67 17.13
CA LEU A 163 -2.34 22.41 17.91
C LEU A 163 -1.86 23.78 18.38
N GLU A 164 -0.55 24.01 18.47
CA GLU A 164 0.02 25.22 19.03
C GLU A 164 0.83 26.03 18.03
N ASP A 165 1.71 25.38 17.25
CA ASP A 165 2.69 26.07 16.41
C ASP A 165 2.14 26.43 15.01
N HIS A 166 1.05 25.79 14.55
CA HIS A 166 0.44 25.99 13.24
C HIS A 166 -1.07 26.25 13.37
N LYS A 167 -1.41 27.29 14.12
CA LYS A 167 -2.78 27.81 14.22
C LYS A 167 -3.04 28.85 13.11
N GLU A 168 -3.18 28.40 11.87
CA GLU A 168 -3.70 29.23 10.78
C GLU A 168 -5.07 28.75 10.35
#